data_220b0aa2d95469d05a7a84274682cb90
#
_entry.id   220b0aa2d95469d05a7a84274682cb90
#
_cell.length_a   1.000
_cell.length_b   1.000
_cell.length_c   1.000
_cell.angle_alpha   90.00
_cell.angle_beta   90.00
_cell.angle_gamma   90.00
#
_symmetry.space_group_name_H-M   'P 1'
#
loop_
_entity.id
_entity.type
_entity.pdbx_description
1 polymer ?
#
loop_
_entity_poly.entity_id
_entity_poly.type
_entity_poly.pdbx_seq_one_letter_code
_entity_poly.pdbx_strand_id
1 'polypeptide(L)'
;MPSQPSGLPEGKPTGHIIGVDVGGTRIRAAVADVAGNIETEGSVLTDRRDAAVIDQLLTLFSQLTRQAGREDAALCAAVIGVPGVPDHEAGVVRQIPNVPALQRPEVISALGASLAVLPDLENDVNLAALGEWHAGSHDCTSLAALALGTAVGLGVVIDGALFRGEHGTAGEIARLPFGGDPFDKSTYEIGALETVVSTAGLVRAYRDSGGPAVTTAREVFDAAEAGARPAQQAIDQYARNVARAVMAVQAVLDPGVIALTGGIGANPQLFERVVGWLGRARARPDLLMRSRLGARAGLIGAIAAASAMAAGVPVGHAAAPAIAGEVLPAGMP
;
A
#
# COMPACT_ATOMS: atom_id res chain seq x y z
N MET A 1 46.58 34.35 -12.11
CA MET A 1 45.44 33.49 -12.39
C MET A 1 45.60 32.24 -11.56
N PRO A 2 44.86 32.01 -10.48
CA PRO A 2 44.87 30.74 -9.77
C PRO A 2 43.94 29.76 -10.50
N SER A 3 44.50 28.57 -10.79
CA SER A 3 43.84 27.42 -11.37
C SER A 3 42.70 26.93 -10.47
N GLN A 4 41.50 26.75 -11.06
CA GLN A 4 40.35 26.08 -10.40
C GLN A 4 40.76 24.63 -10.08
N PRO A 5 40.34 24.10 -8.90
CA PRO A 5 40.48 22.68 -8.63
C PRO A 5 39.52 21.91 -9.51
N SER A 6 40.03 20.94 -10.24
CA SER A 6 39.31 19.94 -11.00
C SER A 6 38.31 19.23 -10.09
N GLY A 7 37.02 19.28 -10.47
CA GLY A 7 35.97 18.57 -9.79
C GLY A 7 36.29 17.09 -9.66
N LEU A 8 36.22 16.58 -8.44
CA LEU A 8 36.19 15.16 -8.15
C LEU A 8 34.99 14.56 -8.86
N PRO A 9 35.07 13.38 -9.45
CA PRO A 9 33.90 12.70 -9.96
C PRO A 9 32.96 12.48 -8.78
N GLU A 10 31.71 12.96 -8.89
CA GLU A 10 30.63 12.62 -7.96
C GLU A 10 30.45 11.10 -8.02
N GLY A 11 31.08 10.39 -7.09
CA GLY A 11 30.88 8.96 -6.93
C GLY A 11 29.43 8.72 -6.58
N LYS A 12 28.76 7.79 -7.29
CA LYS A 12 27.46 7.28 -6.87
C LYS A 12 27.55 6.91 -5.38
N PRO A 13 26.51 7.20 -4.58
CA PRO A 13 26.46 6.79 -3.17
C PRO A 13 26.87 5.32 -3.03
N THR A 14 27.74 5.02 -2.09
CA THR A 14 28.42 3.71 -1.97
C THR A 14 27.50 2.59 -1.48
N GLY A 15 26.21 2.86 -1.19
CA GLY A 15 25.22 1.89 -0.73
C GLY A 15 23.96 1.89 -1.56
N HIS A 16 23.11 0.90 -1.30
CA HIS A 16 21.77 0.78 -1.88
C HIS A 16 20.74 0.36 -0.83
N ILE A 17 19.48 0.50 -1.18
CA ILE A 17 18.35 0.10 -0.36
C ILE A 17 17.39 -0.80 -1.17
N ILE A 18 16.61 -1.60 -0.47
CA ILE A 18 15.58 -2.46 -1.06
C ILE A 18 14.22 -2.15 -0.44
N GLY A 19 13.23 -1.91 -1.30
CA GLY A 19 11.82 -1.84 -0.91
C GLY A 19 11.04 -2.97 -1.53
N VAL A 20 10.09 -3.53 -0.78
CA VAL A 20 9.26 -4.64 -1.22
C VAL A 20 7.80 -4.42 -0.81
N ASP A 21 6.89 -4.81 -1.69
CA ASP A 21 5.45 -4.90 -1.44
C ASP A 21 5.01 -6.35 -1.69
N VAL A 22 4.72 -7.09 -0.61
CA VAL A 22 4.27 -8.48 -0.66
C VAL A 22 2.75 -8.51 -0.71
N GLY A 23 2.19 -8.48 -1.92
CA GLY A 23 0.77 -8.65 -2.11
C GLY A 23 0.34 -10.12 -2.18
N GLY A 24 -0.94 -10.40 -1.92
CA GLY A 24 -1.49 -11.76 -1.99
C GLY A 24 -1.46 -12.43 -3.37
N THR A 25 -1.22 -11.67 -4.44
CA THR A 25 -1.17 -12.18 -5.82
C THR A 25 0.19 -11.93 -6.47
N ARG A 26 0.89 -10.88 -6.07
CA ARG A 26 2.13 -10.43 -6.68
C ARG A 26 3.03 -9.78 -5.64
N ILE A 27 4.31 -10.13 -5.68
CA ILE A 27 5.38 -9.45 -4.96
C ILE A 27 5.98 -8.44 -5.93
N ARG A 28 6.18 -7.20 -5.48
CA ARG A 28 6.93 -6.16 -6.17
C ARG A 28 8.15 -5.79 -5.35
N ALA A 29 9.28 -5.57 -5.99
CA ALA A 29 10.48 -5.10 -5.32
C ALA A 29 11.22 -4.09 -6.18
N ALA A 30 11.98 -3.21 -5.53
CA ALA A 30 12.87 -2.27 -6.19
C ALA A 30 14.18 -2.16 -5.43
N VAL A 31 15.25 -1.90 -6.17
CA VAL A 31 16.55 -1.46 -5.68
C VAL A 31 16.68 0.02 -5.99
N ALA A 32 17.10 0.79 -5.01
CA ALA A 32 17.32 2.23 -5.12
C ALA A 32 18.65 2.63 -4.49
N ASP A 33 19.15 3.81 -4.82
CA ASP A 33 20.23 4.43 -4.06
C ASP A 33 19.72 4.83 -2.66
N VAL A 34 20.61 5.20 -1.75
CA VAL A 34 20.25 5.59 -0.37
C VAL A 34 19.37 6.85 -0.30
N ALA A 35 19.32 7.65 -1.36
CA ALA A 35 18.44 8.80 -1.46
C ALA A 35 17.02 8.44 -1.93
N GLY A 36 16.76 7.17 -2.27
CA GLY A 36 15.46 6.68 -2.71
C GLY A 36 15.23 6.74 -4.22
N ASN A 37 16.23 7.06 -5.03
CA ASN A 37 16.09 7.02 -6.48
C ASN A 37 16.10 5.56 -6.96
N ILE A 38 14.98 5.09 -7.50
CA ILE A 38 14.81 3.72 -7.98
C ILE A 38 15.71 3.51 -9.20
N GLU A 39 16.58 2.50 -9.14
CA GLU A 39 17.49 2.10 -10.23
C GLU A 39 16.91 0.91 -11.01
N THR A 40 16.27 -0.04 -10.32
CA THR A 40 15.61 -1.18 -10.93
C THR A 40 14.36 -1.55 -10.15
N GLU A 41 13.34 -2.03 -10.85
CA GLU A 41 12.15 -2.63 -10.21
C GLU A 41 11.72 -3.90 -10.94
N GLY A 42 11.08 -4.81 -10.23
CA GLY A 42 10.59 -6.05 -10.79
C GLY A 42 9.43 -6.62 -9.98
N SER A 43 8.78 -7.62 -10.55
CA SER A 43 7.68 -8.29 -9.87
C SER A 43 7.56 -9.75 -10.27
N VAL A 44 7.08 -10.57 -9.31
CA VAL A 44 6.78 -11.99 -9.52
C VAL A 44 5.39 -12.31 -8.98
N LEU A 45 4.77 -13.38 -9.47
CA LEU A 45 3.53 -13.89 -8.85
C LEU A 45 3.86 -14.48 -7.49
N THR A 46 3.04 -14.19 -6.49
CA THR A 46 3.24 -14.70 -5.13
C THR A 46 3.02 -16.22 -5.10
N ASP A 47 4.06 -16.96 -4.77
CA ASP A 47 3.93 -18.38 -4.44
C ASP A 47 3.50 -18.51 -2.97
N ARG A 48 2.28 -19.01 -2.76
CA ARG A 48 1.69 -19.10 -1.42
C ARG A 48 2.19 -20.31 -0.62
N ARG A 49 3.07 -21.13 -1.18
CA ARG A 49 3.71 -22.21 -0.44
C ARG A 49 4.71 -21.63 0.56
N ASP A 50 4.62 -22.09 1.79
CA ASP A 50 5.29 -21.49 2.96
C ASP A 50 6.81 -21.28 2.79
N ALA A 51 7.51 -22.26 2.18
CA ALA A 51 8.96 -22.16 1.96
C ALA A 51 9.33 -21.34 0.72
N ALA A 52 8.45 -21.24 -0.25
CA ALA A 52 8.78 -20.66 -1.57
C ALA A 52 8.89 -19.12 -1.55
N VAL A 53 8.19 -18.46 -0.64
CA VAL A 53 8.15 -16.98 -0.61
C VAL A 53 9.52 -16.37 -0.28
N ILE A 54 10.29 -17.00 0.60
CA ILE A 54 11.62 -16.53 0.98
C ILE A 54 12.59 -16.69 -0.19
N ASP A 55 12.58 -17.85 -0.83
CA ASP A 55 13.40 -18.11 -2.00
C ASP A 55 13.03 -17.16 -3.16
N GLN A 56 11.74 -16.85 -3.33
CA GLN A 56 11.28 -15.84 -4.29
C GLN A 56 11.83 -14.45 -3.96
N LEU A 57 11.77 -14.02 -2.70
CA LEU A 57 12.29 -12.73 -2.26
C LEU A 57 13.79 -12.65 -2.50
N LEU A 58 14.56 -13.62 -2.03
CA LEU A 58 16.02 -13.65 -2.21
C LEU A 58 16.44 -13.69 -3.69
N THR A 59 15.73 -14.48 -4.51
CA THR A 59 15.97 -14.56 -5.95
C THR A 59 15.68 -13.22 -6.62
N LEU A 60 14.55 -12.59 -6.30
CA LEU A 60 14.17 -11.31 -6.87
C LEU A 60 15.17 -10.20 -6.46
N PHE A 61 15.59 -10.17 -5.18
CA PHE A 61 16.57 -9.21 -4.69
C PHE A 61 17.92 -9.36 -5.40
N SER A 62 18.45 -10.60 -5.47
CA SER A 62 19.70 -10.87 -6.18
C SER A 62 19.65 -10.45 -7.65
N GLN A 63 18.51 -10.72 -8.32
CA GLN A 63 18.31 -10.34 -9.71
C GLN A 63 18.30 -8.82 -9.88
N LEU A 64 17.54 -8.09 -9.05
CA LEU A 64 17.43 -6.63 -9.15
C LEU A 64 18.73 -5.92 -8.76
N THR A 65 19.42 -6.38 -7.71
CA THR A 65 20.73 -5.85 -7.29
C THR A 65 21.76 -5.99 -8.41
N ARG A 66 21.78 -7.14 -9.10
CA ARG A 66 22.63 -7.36 -10.27
C ARG A 66 22.28 -6.44 -11.43
N GLN A 67 20.99 -6.29 -11.73
CA GLN A 67 20.53 -5.39 -12.80
C GLN A 67 20.89 -3.92 -12.51
N ALA A 68 20.89 -3.53 -11.23
CA ALA A 68 21.34 -2.20 -10.79
C ALA A 68 22.85 -2.01 -10.80
N GLY A 69 23.64 -3.10 -10.97
CA GLY A 69 25.09 -3.08 -10.83
C GLY A 69 25.54 -2.74 -9.41
N ARG A 70 24.84 -3.29 -8.41
CA ARG A 70 25.05 -3.00 -6.97
C ARG A 70 25.55 -4.23 -6.19
N GLU A 71 26.02 -5.30 -6.86
CA GLU A 71 26.45 -6.54 -6.21
C GLU A 71 27.59 -6.34 -5.20
N ASP A 72 28.48 -5.40 -5.49
CA ASP A 72 29.63 -5.05 -4.63
C ASP A 72 29.29 -3.90 -3.66
N ALA A 73 28.11 -3.32 -3.72
CA ALA A 73 27.70 -2.21 -2.87
C ALA A 73 26.99 -2.73 -1.61
N ALA A 74 27.23 -2.08 -0.47
CA ALA A 74 26.56 -2.45 0.78
C ALA A 74 25.03 -2.20 0.69
N LEU A 75 24.24 -3.18 1.13
CA LEU A 75 22.83 -2.97 1.42
C LEU A 75 22.71 -2.22 2.75
N CYS A 76 22.14 -1.01 2.71
CA CYS A 76 22.04 -0.13 3.88
C CYS A 76 20.73 -0.32 4.67
N ALA A 77 19.64 -0.62 3.96
CA ALA A 77 18.33 -0.86 4.56
C ALA A 77 17.45 -1.70 3.64
N ALA A 78 16.54 -2.45 4.23
CA ALA A 78 15.48 -3.17 3.54
C ALA A 78 14.14 -2.99 4.27
N VAL A 79 13.07 -2.67 3.55
CA VAL A 79 11.70 -2.58 4.09
C VAL A 79 10.78 -3.46 3.28
N ILE A 80 10.01 -4.30 3.97
CA ILE A 80 9.09 -5.25 3.38
C ILE A 80 7.67 -4.92 3.84
N GLY A 81 6.83 -4.49 2.91
CA GLY A 81 5.40 -4.33 3.09
C GLY A 81 4.70 -5.67 3.08
N VAL A 82 3.86 -5.91 4.07
CA VAL A 82 3.15 -7.18 4.24
C VAL A 82 1.68 -6.95 4.60
N PRO A 83 0.76 -7.79 4.11
CA PRO A 83 -0.64 -7.73 4.51
C PRO A 83 -0.79 -8.34 5.92
N GLY A 84 -0.79 -7.51 6.95
CA GLY A 84 -0.90 -7.93 8.35
C GLY A 84 -0.49 -6.81 9.30
N VAL A 85 -0.51 -7.10 10.60
CA VAL A 85 -0.14 -6.15 11.65
C VAL A 85 1.28 -6.44 12.13
N PRO A 86 2.27 -5.61 11.81
CA PRO A 86 3.64 -5.77 12.34
C PRO A 86 3.66 -5.57 13.85
N ASP A 87 4.34 -6.48 14.52
CA ASP A 87 4.72 -6.37 15.92
C ASP A 87 6.23 -6.07 15.96
N HIS A 88 6.57 -4.78 15.99
CA HIS A 88 7.96 -4.33 15.91
C HIS A 88 8.80 -4.75 17.13
N GLU A 89 8.18 -4.99 18.32
CA GLU A 89 8.90 -5.50 19.48
C GLU A 89 9.26 -6.97 19.32
N ALA A 90 8.31 -7.77 18.82
CA ALA A 90 8.53 -9.20 18.62
C ALA A 90 9.25 -9.51 17.28
N GLY A 91 9.39 -8.53 16.37
CA GLY A 91 9.97 -8.71 15.04
C GLY A 91 9.19 -9.68 14.16
N VAL A 92 7.86 -9.70 14.30
CA VAL A 92 6.97 -10.60 13.55
C VAL A 92 5.78 -9.83 12.98
N VAL A 93 5.07 -10.46 12.06
CA VAL A 93 3.79 -9.94 11.57
C VAL A 93 2.67 -10.87 12.04
N ARG A 94 1.63 -10.29 12.59
CA ARG A 94 0.42 -11.00 13.01
C ARG A 94 -0.63 -10.94 11.91
N GLN A 95 -1.47 -11.97 11.83
CA GLN A 95 -2.65 -12.01 10.95
C GLN A 95 -2.32 -11.93 9.45
N ILE A 96 -1.32 -12.68 8.98
CA ILE A 96 -1.04 -12.84 7.54
C ILE A 96 -1.65 -14.13 7.00
N PRO A 97 -2.86 -14.15 6.46
CA PRO A 97 -3.46 -15.38 5.94
C PRO A 97 -2.81 -15.87 4.64
N ASN A 98 -2.21 -14.96 3.86
CA ASN A 98 -1.73 -15.26 2.52
C ASN A 98 -0.24 -15.65 2.44
N VAL A 99 0.56 -15.31 3.47
CA VAL A 99 2.00 -15.56 3.52
C VAL A 99 2.41 -15.91 4.97
N PRO A 100 1.92 -17.03 5.52
CA PRO A 100 2.13 -17.37 6.94
C PRO A 100 3.60 -17.55 7.32
N ALA A 101 4.50 -17.79 6.37
CA ALA A 101 5.94 -17.85 6.61
C ALA A 101 6.48 -16.62 7.34
N LEU A 102 5.98 -15.41 6.99
CA LEU A 102 6.43 -14.15 7.59
C LEU A 102 5.92 -13.90 9.02
N GLN A 103 5.11 -14.80 9.58
CA GLN A 103 4.74 -14.79 11.00
C GLN A 103 5.80 -15.40 11.91
N ARG A 104 6.82 -16.06 11.33
CA ARG A 104 7.83 -16.80 12.06
C ARG A 104 9.11 -15.98 12.23
N PRO A 105 9.53 -15.67 13.48
CA PRO A 105 10.73 -14.87 13.74
C PRO A 105 12.00 -15.46 13.11
N GLU A 106 12.12 -16.80 13.11
CA GLU A 106 13.24 -17.50 12.51
C GLU A 106 13.36 -17.30 11.01
N VAL A 107 12.23 -17.09 10.33
CA VAL A 107 12.19 -16.81 8.88
C VAL A 107 12.72 -15.40 8.60
N ILE A 108 12.29 -14.42 9.39
CA ILE A 108 12.77 -13.04 9.27
C ILE A 108 14.27 -12.95 9.62
N SER A 109 14.69 -13.65 10.65
CA SER A 109 16.11 -13.73 11.04
C SER A 109 16.97 -14.36 9.95
N ALA A 110 16.50 -15.44 9.31
CA ALA A 110 17.19 -16.09 8.20
C ALA A 110 17.28 -15.19 6.96
N LEU A 111 16.20 -14.45 6.67
CA LEU A 111 16.18 -13.44 5.60
C LEU A 111 17.22 -12.34 5.89
N GLY A 112 17.25 -11.82 7.12
CA GLY A 112 18.23 -10.83 7.57
C GLY A 112 19.67 -11.31 7.45
N ALA A 113 19.93 -12.57 7.85
CA ALA A 113 21.26 -13.17 7.69
C ALA A 113 21.69 -13.28 6.22
N SER A 114 20.74 -13.62 5.33
CA SER A 114 21.02 -13.71 3.89
C SER A 114 21.26 -12.34 3.24
N LEU A 115 20.63 -11.29 3.77
CA LEU A 115 20.77 -9.92 3.28
C LEU A 115 21.92 -9.15 3.96
N ALA A 116 22.51 -9.66 5.03
CA ALA A 116 23.40 -8.97 5.95
C ALA A 116 22.79 -7.67 6.58
N VAL A 117 21.48 -7.50 6.47
CA VAL A 117 20.68 -6.41 7.05
C VAL A 117 19.35 -7.00 7.48
N LEU A 118 18.94 -6.75 8.72
CA LEU A 118 17.61 -7.16 9.19
C LEU A 118 16.57 -6.26 8.50
N PRO A 119 15.64 -6.85 7.71
CA PRO A 119 14.60 -6.04 7.08
C PRO A 119 13.58 -5.56 8.13
N ASP A 120 13.12 -4.33 7.99
CA ASP A 120 11.96 -3.85 8.72
C ASP A 120 10.66 -4.28 8.02
N LEU A 121 9.66 -4.63 8.82
CA LEU A 121 8.36 -5.09 8.33
C LEU A 121 7.32 -4.02 8.61
N GLU A 122 6.55 -3.65 7.59
CA GLU A 122 5.49 -2.67 7.74
C GLU A 122 4.21 -3.17 7.05
N ASN A 123 3.06 -2.68 7.50
CA ASN A 123 1.80 -2.96 6.83
C ASN A 123 1.80 -2.36 5.41
N ASP A 124 1.28 -3.13 4.43
CA ASP A 124 1.25 -2.74 3.01
C ASP A 124 0.43 -1.47 2.74
N VAL A 125 -0.67 -1.26 3.49
CA VAL A 125 -1.50 -0.05 3.36
C VAL A 125 -0.84 1.16 4.03
N ASN A 126 -0.12 0.97 5.13
CA ASN A 126 0.71 2.01 5.73
C ASN A 126 1.78 2.48 4.74
N LEU A 127 2.48 1.54 4.10
CA LEU A 127 3.45 1.89 3.05
C LEU A 127 2.77 2.56 1.86
N ALA A 128 1.58 2.12 1.46
CA ALA A 128 0.85 2.81 0.40
C ALA A 128 0.51 4.26 0.77
N ALA A 129 0.15 4.52 2.03
CA ALA A 129 -0.07 5.88 2.52
C ALA A 129 1.21 6.72 2.49
N LEU A 130 2.34 6.14 2.90
CA LEU A 130 3.63 6.80 2.85
C LEU A 130 4.08 7.09 1.42
N GLY A 131 3.83 6.15 0.49
CA GLY A 131 4.10 6.33 -0.94
C GLY A 131 3.28 7.47 -1.54
N GLU A 132 1.97 7.53 -1.28
CA GLU A 132 1.11 8.62 -1.76
C GLU A 132 1.52 9.97 -1.14
N TRP A 133 1.95 9.97 0.12
CA TRP A 133 2.49 11.15 0.77
C TRP A 133 3.75 11.67 0.06
N HIS A 134 4.71 10.81 -0.23
CA HIS A 134 5.97 11.20 -0.87
C HIS A 134 5.83 11.56 -2.34
N ALA A 135 4.92 10.92 -3.07
CA ALA A 135 4.67 11.21 -4.49
C ALA A 135 3.78 12.43 -4.72
N GLY A 136 3.10 12.90 -3.68
CA GLY A 136 2.17 14.02 -3.76
C GLY A 136 2.81 15.33 -3.30
N SER A 137 2.70 16.40 -4.11
CA SER A 137 2.87 17.76 -3.61
C SER A 137 1.60 18.14 -2.83
N HIS A 138 1.50 17.74 -1.58
CA HIS A 138 0.35 18.05 -0.75
C HIS A 138 0.68 19.23 0.17
N ASP A 139 -0.03 20.35 0.01
CA ASP A 139 0.00 21.46 0.98
C ASP A 139 -0.87 21.10 2.21
N CYS A 140 -0.62 19.93 2.82
CA CYS A 140 -1.35 19.47 3.98
C CYS A 140 -0.42 18.75 4.96
N THR A 141 -0.80 18.70 6.23
CA THR A 141 -0.02 18.03 7.29
C THR A 141 -0.42 16.58 7.50
N SER A 142 -1.48 16.11 6.85
CA SER A 142 -1.96 14.73 7.05
C SER A 142 -2.62 14.15 5.79
N LEU A 143 -2.40 12.85 5.59
CA LEU A 143 -2.98 12.06 4.51
C LEU A 143 -3.54 10.75 5.06
N ALA A 144 -4.72 10.37 4.60
CA ALA A 144 -5.30 9.05 4.84
C ALA A 144 -5.40 8.30 3.50
N ALA A 145 -4.78 7.13 3.38
CA ALA A 145 -4.89 6.27 2.20
C ALA A 145 -5.88 5.14 2.49
N LEU A 146 -7.04 5.19 1.85
CA LEU A 146 -8.08 4.15 1.93
C LEU A 146 -7.87 3.17 0.78
N ALA A 147 -7.31 2.00 1.11
CA ALA A 147 -7.07 0.93 0.15
C ALA A 147 -8.31 0.05 0.01
N LEU A 148 -8.80 -0.09 -1.22
CA LEU A 148 -9.96 -0.92 -1.57
C LEU A 148 -9.52 -1.99 -2.58
N GLY A 149 -9.64 -3.25 -2.18
CA GLY A 149 -9.21 -4.40 -2.98
C GLY A 149 -9.81 -5.71 -2.48
N THR A 150 -9.00 -6.74 -2.34
CA THR A 150 -9.40 -8.02 -1.73
C THR A 150 -9.96 -7.79 -0.33
N ALA A 151 -9.29 -6.96 0.46
CA ALA A 151 -9.67 -6.44 1.76
C ALA A 151 -9.81 -4.92 1.73
N VAL A 152 -10.13 -4.30 2.86
CA VAL A 152 -10.10 -2.85 3.07
C VAL A 152 -9.10 -2.50 4.17
N GLY A 153 -8.28 -1.47 3.94
CA GLY A 153 -7.33 -0.96 4.92
C GLY A 153 -7.23 0.56 4.86
N LEU A 154 -6.73 1.16 5.92
CA LEU A 154 -6.46 2.59 6.01
C LEU A 154 -5.05 2.81 6.55
N GLY A 155 -4.20 3.46 5.79
CA GLY A 155 -2.92 3.98 6.27
C GLY A 155 -3.05 5.48 6.54
N VAL A 156 -2.39 5.96 7.58
CA VAL A 156 -2.45 7.37 7.98
C VAL A 156 -1.04 7.93 8.12
N VAL A 157 -0.80 9.08 7.50
CA VAL A 157 0.43 9.86 7.63
C VAL A 157 0.09 11.20 8.25
N ILE A 158 0.82 11.61 9.29
CA ILE A 158 0.69 12.90 9.96
C ILE A 158 2.09 13.51 10.04
N ASP A 159 2.25 14.75 9.57
CA ASP A 159 3.53 15.45 9.52
C ASP A 159 4.67 14.63 8.89
N GLY A 160 4.34 13.86 7.86
CA GLY A 160 5.27 12.99 7.14
C GLY A 160 5.57 11.66 7.84
N ALA A 161 4.97 11.37 8.98
CA ALA A 161 5.17 10.15 9.74
C ALA A 161 3.94 9.24 9.70
N LEU A 162 4.17 7.92 9.65
CA LEU A 162 3.09 6.93 9.77
C LEU A 162 2.46 6.99 11.17
N PHE A 163 1.15 7.10 11.21
CA PHE A 163 0.39 7.00 12.45
C PHE A 163 -0.06 5.56 12.68
N ARG A 164 0.65 4.82 13.52
CA ARG A 164 0.36 3.41 13.85
C ARG A 164 -0.56 3.22 15.04
N GLY A 165 -0.76 4.28 15.87
CA GLY A 165 -1.44 4.17 17.14
C GLY A 165 -0.57 3.47 18.20
N GLU A 166 -1.09 3.40 19.43
CA GLU A 166 -0.38 2.83 20.59
C GLU A 166 -0.06 1.34 20.42
N HIS A 167 -0.93 0.60 19.73
CA HIS A 167 -0.82 -0.86 19.60
C HIS A 167 -0.56 -1.31 18.15
N GLY A 168 -0.17 -0.40 17.25
CA GLY A 168 0.07 -0.70 15.84
C GLY A 168 -1.19 -0.99 15.01
N THR A 169 -2.39 -0.74 15.56
CA THR A 169 -3.68 -1.09 14.94
C THR A 169 -4.48 0.12 14.46
N ALA A 170 -3.87 1.32 14.44
CA ALA A 170 -4.52 2.46 13.83
C ALA A 170 -4.75 2.17 12.33
N GLY A 171 -5.93 2.52 11.83
CA GLY A 171 -6.27 2.23 10.44
C GLY A 171 -6.92 0.87 10.18
N GLU A 172 -7.17 0.03 11.19
CA GLU A 172 -7.94 -1.23 11.08
C GLU A 172 -9.42 -0.94 10.77
N ILE A 173 -9.66 -0.20 9.69
CA ILE A 173 -10.97 0.32 9.28
C ILE A 173 -11.96 -0.79 8.90
N ALA A 174 -11.48 -1.98 8.53
CA ALA A 174 -12.30 -3.16 8.25
C ALA A 174 -13.32 -3.43 9.37
N ARG A 175 -12.94 -3.10 10.61
CA ARG A 175 -13.72 -3.36 11.82
C ARG A 175 -14.71 -2.25 12.18
N LEU A 176 -14.82 -1.16 11.40
CA LEU A 176 -15.84 -0.15 11.65
C LEU A 176 -17.23 -0.80 11.71
N PRO A 177 -18.06 -0.44 12.73
CA PRO A 177 -19.29 -1.14 13.05
C PRO A 177 -20.47 -0.78 12.13
N PHE A 178 -20.24 -0.81 10.81
CA PHE A 178 -21.29 -0.66 9.82
C PHE A 178 -21.03 -1.52 8.58
N GLY A 179 -22.11 -1.95 7.92
CA GLY A 179 -22.03 -2.88 6.78
C GLY A 179 -22.55 -4.28 7.14
N GLY A 180 -22.28 -4.74 8.34
CA GLY A 180 -22.80 -5.94 8.96
C GLY A 180 -22.99 -5.74 10.46
N ASP A 181 -23.58 -6.70 11.16
CA ASP A 181 -23.65 -6.68 12.63
C ASP A 181 -22.25 -7.01 13.20
N PRO A 182 -21.58 -6.09 13.92
CA PRO A 182 -20.25 -6.34 14.45
C PRO A 182 -20.21 -7.42 15.55
N PHE A 183 -21.36 -7.79 16.09
CA PHE A 183 -21.50 -8.84 17.13
C PHE A 183 -21.81 -10.22 16.53
N ASP A 184 -22.12 -10.32 15.25
CA ASP A 184 -22.28 -11.60 14.56
C ASP A 184 -20.89 -12.21 14.28
N LYS A 185 -20.72 -13.51 14.60
CA LYS A 185 -19.45 -14.20 14.43
C LYS A 185 -18.92 -14.15 13.01
N SER A 186 -19.79 -14.30 12.00
CA SER A 186 -19.42 -14.25 10.59
C SER A 186 -18.87 -12.88 10.16
N THR A 187 -19.35 -11.82 10.79
CA THR A 187 -18.92 -10.45 10.57
C THR A 187 -17.70 -10.09 11.43
N TYR A 188 -17.65 -10.59 12.67
CA TYR A 188 -16.57 -10.32 13.61
C TYR A 188 -15.21 -10.79 13.10
N GLU A 189 -15.13 -11.96 12.43
CA GLU A 189 -13.87 -12.53 11.91
C GLU A 189 -13.33 -11.74 10.70
N ILE A 190 -14.22 -11.17 9.89
CA ILE A 190 -13.86 -10.44 8.65
C ILE A 190 -13.72 -8.94 8.91
N GLY A 191 -14.61 -8.38 9.72
CA GLY A 191 -14.83 -6.96 9.91
C GLY A 191 -16.10 -6.47 9.24
N ALA A 192 -16.92 -5.72 9.99
CA ALA A 192 -18.26 -5.32 9.53
C ALA A 192 -18.20 -4.47 8.25
N LEU A 193 -17.29 -3.49 8.18
CA LEU A 193 -17.10 -2.69 6.96
C LEU A 193 -16.57 -3.54 5.80
N GLU A 194 -15.62 -4.43 6.04
CA GLU A 194 -15.02 -5.23 4.98
C GLU A 194 -16.05 -6.11 4.27
N THR A 195 -17.09 -6.57 4.98
CA THR A 195 -18.15 -7.35 4.33
C THR A 195 -18.81 -6.62 3.16
N VAL A 196 -18.80 -5.29 3.12
CA VAL A 196 -19.47 -4.48 2.09
C VAL A 196 -18.54 -3.64 1.20
N VAL A 197 -17.26 -3.48 1.58
CA VAL A 197 -16.30 -2.69 0.79
C VAL A 197 -15.06 -3.47 0.34
N SER A 198 -15.09 -4.80 0.41
CA SER A 198 -14.10 -5.70 -0.22
C SER A 198 -14.53 -6.11 -1.63
N THR A 199 -13.63 -6.78 -2.38
CA THR A 199 -13.98 -7.44 -3.65
C THR A 199 -15.15 -8.40 -3.46
N ALA A 200 -15.15 -9.21 -2.40
CA ALA A 200 -16.24 -10.14 -2.10
C ALA A 200 -17.56 -9.41 -1.85
N GLY A 201 -17.53 -8.25 -1.19
CA GLY A 201 -18.69 -7.40 -0.96
C GLY A 201 -19.30 -6.87 -2.27
N LEU A 202 -18.43 -6.39 -3.20
CA LEU A 202 -18.87 -5.91 -4.51
C LEU A 202 -19.47 -7.03 -5.36
N VAL A 203 -18.81 -8.17 -5.44
CA VAL A 203 -19.27 -9.35 -6.20
C VAL A 203 -20.61 -9.85 -5.65
N ARG A 204 -20.77 -9.90 -4.33
CA ARG A 204 -22.03 -10.24 -3.68
C ARG A 204 -23.14 -9.25 -4.03
N ALA A 205 -22.87 -7.94 -3.94
CA ALA A 205 -23.85 -6.91 -4.29
C ALA A 205 -24.31 -7.02 -5.76
N TYR A 206 -23.38 -7.39 -6.67
CA TYR A 206 -23.71 -7.64 -8.07
C TYR A 206 -24.66 -8.82 -8.25
N ARG A 207 -24.37 -9.95 -7.62
CA ARG A 207 -25.22 -11.14 -7.65
C ARG A 207 -26.60 -10.84 -7.05
N ASP A 208 -26.64 -10.15 -5.91
CA ASP A 208 -27.88 -9.81 -5.21
C ASP A 208 -28.75 -8.80 -5.99
N SER A 209 -28.12 -8.02 -6.89
CA SER A 209 -28.81 -7.16 -7.86
C SER A 209 -29.31 -7.90 -9.12
N GLY A 210 -29.13 -9.23 -9.19
CA GLY A 210 -29.56 -10.06 -10.34
C GLY A 210 -28.51 -10.19 -11.43
N GLY A 211 -27.26 -9.85 -11.18
CA GLY A 211 -26.14 -10.08 -12.09
C GLY A 211 -25.71 -11.57 -12.14
N PRO A 212 -25.05 -12.01 -13.23
CA PRO A 212 -24.48 -13.35 -13.32
C PRO A 212 -23.38 -13.57 -12.29
N ALA A 213 -23.01 -14.84 -12.07
CA ALA A 213 -21.90 -15.20 -11.21
C ALA A 213 -20.57 -14.69 -11.83
N VAL A 214 -19.84 -13.91 -11.04
CA VAL A 214 -18.48 -13.43 -11.33
C VAL A 214 -17.60 -13.63 -10.10
N THR A 215 -16.29 -13.52 -10.27
CA THR A 215 -15.31 -13.75 -9.19
C THR A 215 -14.43 -12.54 -8.91
N THR A 216 -14.43 -11.54 -9.81
CA THR A 216 -13.54 -10.37 -9.72
C THR A 216 -14.31 -9.06 -9.78
N ALA A 217 -13.76 -8.05 -9.13
CA ALA A 217 -14.29 -6.69 -9.23
C ALA A 217 -14.24 -6.15 -10.68
N ARG A 218 -13.21 -6.53 -11.44
CA ARG A 218 -13.05 -6.12 -12.84
C ARG A 218 -14.27 -6.53 -13.67
N GLU A 219 -14.72 -7.79 -13.58
CA GLU A 219 -15.89 -8.28 -14.30
C GLU A 219 -17.15 -7.47 -13.99
N VAL A 220 -17.30 -6.99 -12.72
CA VAL A 220 -18.43 -6.11 -12.35
C VAL A 220 -18.30 -4.74 -13.01
N PHE A 221 -17.12 -4.14 -13.03
CA PHE A 221 -16.89 -2.84 -13.68
C PHE A 221 -17.05 -2.93 -15.20
N ASP A 222 -16.52 -3.97 -15.82
CA ASP A 222 -16.65 -4.21 -17.27
C ASP A 222 -18.14 -4.38 -17.66
N ALA A 223 -18.91 -5.12 -16.85
CA ALA A 223 -20.36 -5.27 -17.06
C ALA A 223 -21.11 -3.94 -16.91
N ALA A 224 -20.71 -3.09 -15.95
CA ALA A 224 -21.32 -1.78 -15.78
C ALA A 224 -21.01 -0.84 -16.95
N GLU A 225 -19.81 -0.89 -17.50
CA GLU A 225 -19.39 -0.16 -18.70
C GLU A 225 -20.18 -0.61 -19.93
N ALA A 226 -20.44 -1.92 -20.04
CA ALA A 226 -21.34 -2.49 -21.04
C ALA A 226 -22.83 -2.14 -20.83
N GLY A 227 -23.18 -1.37 -19.82
CA GLY A 227 -24.54 -0.90 -19.56
C GLY A 227 -25.41 -1.86 -18.71
N ALA A 228 -24.84 -2.91 -18.12
CA ALA A 228 -25.59 -3.84 -17.29
C ALA A 228 -26.14 -3.15 -16.02
N ARG A 229 -27.47 -3.02 -15.92
CA ARG A 229 -28.15 -2.38 -14.77
C ARG A 229 -27.76 -3.00 -13.42
N PRO A 230 -27.72 -4.34 -13.24
CA PRO A 230 -27.31 -4.94 -11.98
C PRO A 230 -25.92 -4.52 -11.54
N ALA A 231 -24.95 -4.40 -12.47
CA ALA A 231 -23.61 -3.97 -12.18
C ALA A 231 -23.54 -2.48 -11.77
N GLN A 232 -24.27 -1.62 -12.46
CA GLN A 232 -24.38 -0.21 -12.12
C GLN A 232 -24.98 -0.01 -10.71
N GLN A 233 -26.02 -0.78 -10.36
CA GLN A 233 -26.64 -0.77 -9.02
C GLN A 233 -25.67 -1.26 -7.93
N ALA A 234 -24.95 -2.35 -8.21
CA ALA A 234 -23.96 -2.91 -7.27
C ALA A 234 -22.84 -1.92 -6.99
N ILE A 235 -22.28 -1.27 -8.05
CA ILE A 235 -21.23 -0.27 -7.89
C ILE A 235 -21.75 0.96 -7.15
N ASP A 236 -22.99 1.40 -7.39
CA ASP A 236 -23.55 2.55 -6.69
C ASP A 236 -23.76 2.26 -5.19
N GLN A 237 -24.24 1.07 -4.84
CA GLN A 237 -24.35 0.63 -3.44
C GLN A 237 -22.98 0.50 -2.77
N TYR A 238 -22.01 -0.07 -3.47
CA TYR A 238 -20.63 -0.16 -3.00
C TYR A 238 -20.04 1.23 -2.76
N ALA A 239 -20.18 2.15 -3.72
CA ALA A 239 -19.74 3.53 -3.60
C ALA A 239 -20.36 4.27 -2.41
N ARG A 240 -21.64 4.01 -2.13
CA ARG A 240 -22.34 4.54 -0.95
C ARG A 240 -21.70 4.05 0.36
N ASN A 241 -21.27 2.79 0.43
CA ASN A 241 -20.60 2.25 1.61
C ASN A 241 -19.18 2.81 1.74
N VAL A 242 -18.45 2.97 0.63
CA VAL A 242 -17.14 3.67 0.62
C VAL A 242 -17.30 5.12 1.08
N ALA A 243 -18.32 5.84 0.62
CA ALA A 243 -18.57 7.21 1.08
C ALA A 243 -18.81 7.28 2.60
N ARG A 244 -19.51 6.29 3.19
CA ARG A 244 -19.66 6.20 4.66
C ARG A 244 -18.31 6.00 5.37
N ALA A 245 -17.44 5.15 4.82
CA ALA A 245 -16.09 4.96 5.35
C ALA A 245 -15.28 6.27 5.28
N VAL A 246 -15.32 6.97 4.14
CA VAL A 246 -14.69 8.28 3.97
C VAL A 246 -15.22 9.30 4.99
N MET A 247 -16.53 9.36 5.19
CA MET A 247 -17.13 10.25 6.20
C MET A 247 -16.68 9.91 7.62
N ALA A 248 -16.52 8.62 7.96
CA ALA A 248 -15.99 8.21 9.25
C ALA A 248 -14.53 8.66 9.42
N VAL A 249 -13.71 8.51 8.39
CA VAL A 249 -12.32 9.01 8.38
C VAL A 249 -12.28 10.53 8.54
N GLN A 250 -13.11 11.26 7.82
CA GLN A 250 -13.22 12.72 7.97
C GLN A 250 -13.63 13.12 9.39
N ALA A 251 -14.60 12.42 9.96
CA ALA A 251 -15.12 12.77 11.30
C ALA A 251 -14.16 12.47 12.44
N VAL A 252 -13.28 11.48 12.29
CA VAL A 252 -12.38 11.00 13.36
C VAL A 252 -10.98 11.59 13.23
N LEU A 253 -10.45 11.70 12.01
CA LEU A 253 -9.07 12.10 11.73
C LEU A 253 -8.97 13.51 11.16
N ASP A 254 -10.01 14.03 10.53
CA ASP A 254 -10.00 15.32 9.80
C ASP A 254 -8.72 15.50 8.95
N PRO A 255 -8.40 14.56 8.03
CA PRO A 255 -7.15 14.62 7.29
C PRO A 255 -7.19 15.70 6.23
N GLY A 256 -6.03 16.25 5.88
CA GLY A 256 -5.91 17.22 4.79
C GLY A 256 -6.29 16.64 3.43
N VAL A 257 -6.06 15.33 3.22
CA VAL A 257 -6.45 14.62 1.99
C VAL A 257 -6.75 13.14 2.28
N ILE A 258 -7.68 12.55 1.52
CA ILE A 258 -7.99 11.13 1.53
C ILE A 258 -7.73 10.56 0.13
N ALA A 259 -6.76 9.68 -0.01
CA ALA A 259 -6.45 8.99 -1.26
C ALA A 259 -7.21 7.65 -1.34
N LEU A 260 -8.03 7.45 -2.38
CA LEU A 260 -8.57 6.13 -2.69
C LEU A 260 -7.52 5.35 -3.48
N THR A 261 -7.02 4.26 -2.92
CA THR A 261 -5.99 3.40 -3.49
C THR A 261 -6.43 1.94 -3.58
N GLY A 262 -5.55 1.06 -4.06
CA GLY A 262 -5.88 -0.34 -4.30
C GLY A 262 -6.59 -0.57 -5.63
N GLY A 263 -6.76 -1.84 -6.01
CA GLY A 263 -7.26 -2.22 -7.33
C GLY A 263 -8.70 -1.76 -7.62
N ILE A 264 -9.52 -1.62 -6.59
CA ILE A 264 -10.89 -1.08 -6.70
C ILE A 264 -10.89 0.43 -6.48
N GLY A 265 -10.15 0.93 -5.49
CA GLY A 265 -10.15 2.35 -5.11
C GLY A 265 -9.64 3.28 -6.22
N ALA A 266 -8.72 2.81 -7.04
CA ALA A 266 -8.20 3.58 -8.19
C ALA A 266 -9.17 3.64 -9.39
N ASN A 267 -10.30 2.92 -9.36
CA ASN A 267 -11.24 2.88 -10.49
C ASN A 267 -12.00 4.22 -10.65
N PRO A 268 -11.96 4.86 -11.83
CA PRO A 268 -12.62 6.15 -12.06
C PRO A 268 -14.13 6.12 -11.83
N GLN A 269 -14.80 5.05 -12.27
CA GLN A 269 -16.27 4.92 -12.12
C GLN A 269 -16.68 4.87 -10.65
N LEU A 270 -15.88 4.22 -9.80
CA LEU A 270 -16.10 4.22 -8.35
C LEU A 270 -15.90 5.61 -7.77
N PHE A 271 -14.78 6.23 -8.11
CA PHE A 271 -14.40 7.55 -7.58
C PHE A 271 -15.50 8.58 -7.80
N GLU A 272 -16.00 8.71 -9.02
CA GLU A 272 -17.07 9.65 -9.37
C GLU A 272 -18.35 9.41 -8.56
N ARG A 273 -18.72 8.13 -8.36
CA ARG A 273 -19.91 7.79 -7.54
C ARG A 273 -19.70 8.11 -6.07
N VAL A 274 -18.50 7.86 -5.52
CA VAL A 274 -18.18 8.22 -4.13
C VAL A 274 -18.25 9.73 -3.94
N VAL A 275 -17.66 10.52 -4.84
CA VAL A 275 -17.78 11.99 -4.83
C VAL A 275 -19.24 12.43 -4.87
N GLY A 276 -20.06 11.81 -5.72
CA GLY A 276 -21.49 12.09 -5.79
C GLY A 276 -22.24 11.79 -4.48
N TRP A 277 -21.92 10.69 -3.80
CA TRP A 277 -22.52 10.35 -2.51
C TRP A 277 -22.07 11.29 -1.39
N LEU A 278 -20.78 11.68 -1.36
CA LEU A 278 -20.27 12.67 -0.40
C LEU A 278 -20.95 14.04 -0.58
N GLY A 279 -21.14 14.47 -1.82
CA GLY A 279 -21.88 15.72 -2.12
C GLY A 279 -23.33 15.69 -1.62
N ARG A 280 -24.04 14.57 -1.78
CA ARG A 280 -25.42 14.39 -1.24
C ARG A 280 -25.44 14.45 0.29
N ALA A 281 -24.41 13.94 0.95
CA ALA A 281 -24.26 13.97 2.41
C ALA A 281 -23.78 15.31 2.94
N ARG A 282 -23.46 16.29 2.07
CA ARG A 282 -22.78 17.55 2.40
C ARG A 282 -21.45 17.35 3.14
N ALA A 283 -20.79 16.20 2.88
CA ALA A 283 -19.43 15.94 3.33
C ALA A 283 -18.42 16.65 2.40
N ARG A 284 -17.14 16.53 2.71
CA ARG A 284 -16.04 17.20 2.00
C ARG A 284 -15.49 16.35 0.84
N PRO A 285 -16.13 16.35 -0.37
CA PRO A 285 -15.61 15.58 -1.51
C PRO A 285 -14.29 16.17 -2.05
N ASP A 286 -14.02 17.44 -1.77
CA ASP A 286 -12.78 18.14 -2.15
C ASP A 286 -11.53 17.59 -1.45
N LEU A 287 -11.67 16.90 -0.33
CA LEU A 287 -10.56 16.19 0.34
C LEU A 287 -10.26 14.82 -0.31
N LEU A 288 -11.13 14.33 -1.18
CA LEU A 288 -10.95 13.03 -1.79
C LEU A 288 -10.10 13.13 -3.07
N MET A 289 -9.08 12.30 -3.17
CA MET A 289 -8.30 12.13 -4.38
C MET A 289 -8.23 10.67 -4.80
N ARG A 290 -8.00 10.44 -6.08
CA ARG A 290 -7.66 9.11 -6.58
C ARG A 290 -6.15 8.92 -6.48
N SER A 291 -5.71 7.73 -6.04
CA SER A 291 -4.30 7.36 -6.00
C SER A 291 -3.59 7.71 -7.32
N ARG A 292 -2.43 8.32 -7.23
CA ARG A 292 -1.54 8.63 -8.37
C ARG A 292 -0.61 7.48 -8.68
N LEU A 293 -0.25 6.70 -7.66
CA LEU A 293 0.70 5.59 -7.76
C LEU A 293 0.03 4.25 -8.09
N GLY A 294 -1.27 4.11 -7.83
CA GLY A 294 -2.01 2.88 -8.06
C GLY A 294 -1.37 1.68 -7.35
N ALA A 295 -1.07 0.63 -8.11
CA ALA A 295 -0.47 -0.59 -7.56
C ALA A 295 1.01 -0.46 -7.14
N ARG A 296 1.64 0.69 -7.36
CA ARG A 296 3.03 0.97 -6.95
C ARG A 296 3.12 1.68 -5.61
N ALA A 297 2.00 2.10 -5.02
CA ALA A 297 2.00 2.92 -3.82
C ALA A 297 2.75 2.25 -2.66
N GLY A 298 2.50 0.96 -2.38
CA GLY A 298 3.22 0.21 -1.35
C GLY A 298 4.72 0.11 -1.61
N LEU A 299 5.12 -0.16 -2.86
CA LEU A 299 6.53 -0.24 -3.24
C LEU A 299 7.25 1.11 -3.06
N ILE A 300 6.65 2.21 -3.52
CA ILE A 300 7.22 3.56 -3.36
C ILE A 300 7.33 3.91 -1.87
N GLY A 301 6.33 3.57 -1.08
CA GLY A 301 6.39 3.76 0.38
C GLY A 301 7.48 2.92 1.04
N ALA A 302 7.69 1.68 0.59
CA ALA A 302 8.76 0.84 1.10
C ALA A 302 10.15 1.43 0.79
N ILE A 303 10.36 1.98 -0.40
CA ILE A 303 11.61 2.69 -0.76
C ILE A 303 11.77 3.97 0.08
N ALA A 304 10.71 4.76 0.26
CA ALA A 304 10.76 5.96 1.10
C ALA A 304 11.13 5.60 2.55
N ALA A 305 10.54 4.56 3.10
CA ALA A 305 10.85 4.05 4.43
C ALA A 305 12.30 3.55 4.54
N ALA A 306 12.78 2.78 3.56
CA ALA A 306 14.15 2.28 3.53
C ALA A 306 15.18 3.41 3.39
N SER A 307 14.87 4.47 2.62
CA SER A 307 15.71 5.67 2.52
C SER A 307 15.81 6.40 3.87
N ALA A 308 14.68 6.55 4.58
CA ALA A 308 14.67 7.13 5.92
C ALA A 308 15.51 6.31 6.90
N MET A 309 15.38 4.98 6.90
CA MET A 309 16.21 4.09 7.72
C MET A 309 17.71 4.21 7.41
N ALA A 310 18.09 4.26 6.13
CA ALA A 310 19.48 4.44 5.72
C ALA A 310 20.06 5.78 6.18
N ALA A 311 19.22 6.80 6.36
CA ALA A 311 19.57 8.10 6.93
C ALA A 311 19.53 8.12 8.47
N GLY A 312 19.27 6.98 9.15
CA GLY A 312 19.17 6.90 10.61
C GLY A 312 17.84 7.43 11.17
N VAL A 313 16.83 7.62 10.33
CA VAL A 313 15.48 8.03 10.74
C VAL A 313 14.61 6.78 10.85
N PRO A 314 13.98 6.52 12.01
CA PRO A 314 13.11 5.35 12.15
C PRO A 314 11.94 5.41 11.15
N VAL A 315 11.54 4.25 10.62
CA VAL A 315 10.34 4.12 9.80
C VAL A 315 9.14 4.67 10.58
N GLY A 316 8.47 5.65 10.03
CA GLY A 316 7.33 6.31 10.67
C GLY A 316 7.62 7.64 11.34
N HIS A 317 8.85 8.19 11.28
CA HIS A 317 9.13 9.57 11.66
C HIS A 317 9.49 10.43 10.44
N ALA A 318 9.10 11.70 10.49
CA ALA A 318 9.21 12.66 9.40
C ALA A 318 10.64 12.87 8.88
N ALA A 319 10.71 13.19 7.62
CA ALA A 319 11.85 13.64 6.83
C ALA A 319 12.61 12.53 6.07
N ALA A 320 11.89 11.75 5.27
CA ALA A 320 12.55 11.23 4.08
C ALA A 320 12.62 12.35 3.03
N PRO A 321 13.74 12.51 2.31
CA PRO A 321 13.84 13.46 1.20
C PRO A 321 12.77 13.16 0.15
N ALA A 322 12.24 14.19 -0.47
CA ALA A 322 11.32 14.00 -1.59
C ALA A 322 12.01 13.10 -2.64
N ILE A 323 11.35 12.02 -3.04
CA ILE A 323 11.86 11.17 -4.11
C ILE A 323 11.85 12.01 -5.39
N ALA A 324 13.02 12.53 -5.76
CA ALA A 324 13.22 13.26 -6.99
C ALA A 324 13.22 12.27 -8.16
N GLY A 325 12.04 11.98 -8.68
CA GLY A 325 11.88 11.15 -9.87
C GLY A 325 10.55 11.48 -10.50
N GLU A 326 10.56 11.83 -11.79
CA GLU A 326 9.34 11.92 -12.57
C GLU A 326 8.58 10.60 -12.46
N VAL A 327 7.41 10.65 -11.83
CA VAL A 327 6.44 9.56 -11.91
C VAL A 327 6.02 9.48 -13.37
N LEU A 328 6.66 8.60 -14.12
CA LEU A 328 6.26 8.33 -15.49
C LEU A 328 4.76 8.02 -15.49
N PRO A 329 3.96 8.65 -16.35
CA PRO A 329 2.54 8.38 -16.43
C PRO A 329 2.35 6.88 -16.66
N ALA A 330 1.38 6.29 -15.94
CA ALA A 330 1.00 4.90 -16.08
C ALA A 330 0.75 4.63 -17.57
N GLY A 331 1.74 4.06 -18.25
CA GLY A 331 1.65 3.64 -19.64
C GLY A 331 0.61 2.55 -19.77
N MET A 332 -0.32 2.79 -20.68
CA MET A 332 -1.21 1.80 -21.30
C MET A 332 -0.43 0.56 -21.82
N PRO A 333 -1.11 -0.49 -22.14
CA PRO A 333 -2.45 -1.06 -21.80
C PRO A 333 -2.41 -2.17 -20.77
#